data_d02ddfabc98e9b7162892d056922bea8
#
_entry.id   d02ddfabc98e9b7162892d056922bea8
#
_cell.length_a   1.000
_cell.length_b   1.000
_cell.length_c   1.000
_cell.angle_alpha   90.00
_cell.angle_beta   90.00
_cell.angle_gamma   90.00
#
_symmetry.space_group_name_H-M   'P 1'
#
loop_
_entity.id
_entity.type
_entity.pdbx_description
1 polymer ?
#
loop_
_entity_poly.entity_id
_entity_poly.type
_entity_poly.pdbx_seq_one_letter_code
_entity_poly.pdbx_strand_id
1 'polypeptide(L)'
;MTGLRWRGVAFVRWSEEAAPRTHVGGKAFQLQALTRLGMPVPRWFVLTTGATDAILGPVRGEIAALARCVEWDSESRGYAARIVACIRTSRWPAAVRAALLRAVEQLGGGRPLAVRSSAVEEDGRSGSYAGMFESRLGLPPDAVEAAVRECLAAGFAERVVAYRRERGERGAWPRLAIVIQEMATTRVAGVAFSADPRTG
;
A
#
# COMPACT_ATOMS: atom_id res chain seq x y z
N MET A 1 20.61 9.67 -11.40
CA MET A 1 19.72 8.77 -12.14
C MET A 1 18.30 9.28 -12.02
N THR A 2 17.70 9.78 -13.10
CA THR A 2 16.29 10.23 -13.11
C THR A 2 15.39 9.00 -12.98
N GLY A 3 14.87 8.76 -11.78
CA GLY A 3 13.94 7.65 -11.53
C GLY A 3 12.68 7.77 -12.39
N LEU A 4 12.13 6.65 -12.83
CA LEU A 4 10.88 6.57 -13.59
C LEU A 4 9.73 7.16 -12.76
N ARG A 5 8.89 8.01 -13.39
CA ARG A 5 7.86 8.80 -12.72
C ARG A 5 6.49 8.68 -13.39
N TRP A 6 5.43 8.86 -12.62
CA TRP A 6 4.08 9.04 -13.08
C TRP A 6 3.52 10.35 -12.51
N ARG A 7 3.07 11.27 -13.37
CA ARG A 7 2.57 12.60 -12.97
C ARG A 7 3.51 13.32 -11.98
N GLY A 8 4.84 13.23 -12.24
CA GLY A 8 5.86 13.84 -11.38
C GLY A 8 6.28 13.03 -10.14
N VAL A 9 5.57 11.94 -9.80
CA VAL A 9 5.90 11.09 -8.65
C VAL A 9 6.80 9.95 -9.08
N ALA A 10 7.94 9.74 -8.41
CA ALA A 10 8.82 8.60 -8.65
C ALA A 10 8.10 7.30 -8.27
N PHE A 11 8.34 6.20 -9.02
CA PHE A 11 7.69 4.92 -8.75
C PHE A 11 8.17 4.25 -7.46
N VAL A 12 9.43 4.42 -7.11
CA VAL A 12 10.05 3.87 -5.90
C VAL A 12 10.68 5.00 -5.09
N ARG A 13 10.60 4.89 -3.76
CA ARG A 13 11.31 5.71 -2.78
C ARG A 13 11.96 4.81 -1.74
N TRP A 14 13.23 5.06 -1.47
CA TRP A 14 13.99 4.36 -0.45
C TRP A 14 13.82 5.00 0.93
N SER A 15 14.18 4.27 1.97
CA SER A 15 14.07 4.67 3.38
C SER A 15 14.74 6.01 3.68
N GLU A 16 15.82 6.33 3.00
CA GLU A 16 16.61 7.57 3.18
C GLU A 16 16.01 8.77 2.44
N GLU A 17 15.15 8.51 1.44
CA GLU A 17 14.58 9.55 0.61
C GLU A 17 13.34 10.16 1.24
N ALA A 18 13.40 11.47 1.53
CA ALA A 18 12.21 12.20 1.98
C ALA A 18 11.10 12.20 0.93
N ALA A 19 9.90 11.86 1.37
CA ALA A 19 8.71 11.94 0.53
C ALA A 19 7.48 12.34 1.36
N PRO A 20 6.56 13.12 0.78
CA PRO A 20 5.34 13.50 1.47
C PRO A 20 4.41 12.28 1.66
N ARG A 21 3.62 12.33 2.73
CA ARG A 21 2.63 11.28 3.05
C ARG A 21 1.72 10.94 1.87
N THR A 22 1.34 11.93 1.06
CA THR A 22 0.53 11.75 -0.15
C THR A 22 1.15 10.85 -1.21
N HIS A 23 2.47 10.64 -1.16
CA HIS A 23 3.20 9.76 -2.09
C HIS A 23 3.50 8.39 -1.52
N VAL A 24 3.61 8.28 -0.20
CA VAL A 24 4.12 7.04 0.44
C VAL A 24 3.11 6.40 1.41
N GLY A 25 2.03 7.10 1.75
CA GLY A 25 1.03 6.64 2.72
C GLY A 25 1.49 6.75 4.17
N GLY A 26 0.59 6.45 5.10
CA GLY A 26 0.81 6.62 6.54
C GLY A 26 1.95 5.77 7.09
N LYS A 27 1.91 4.44 6.85
CA LYS A 27 2.94 3.51 7.37
C LYS A 27 4.36 3.87 6.90
N ALA A 28 4.55 4.13 5.60
CA ALA A 28 5.86 4.50 5.09
C ALA A 28 6.31 5.87 5.63
N PHE A 29 5.39 6.81 5.79
CA PHE A 29 5.69 8.11 6.37
C PHE A 29 6.20 7.99 7.81
N GLN A 30 5.57 7.13 8.64
CA GLN A 30 6.05 6.84 9.99
C GLN A 30 7.39 6.09 9.98
N LEU A 31 7.58 5.12 9.10
CA LEU A 31 8.88 4.45 8.93
C LEU A 31 10.00 5.43 8.58
N GLN A 32 9.74 6.43 7.71
CA GLN A 32 10.69 7.51 7.42
C GLN A 32 11.06 8.30 8.67
N ALA A 33 10.08 8.62 9.52
CA ALA A 33 10.33 9.33 10.77
C ALA A 33 11.24 8.51 11.70
N LEU A 34 10.95 7.21 11.89
CA LEU A 34 11.78 6.31 12.70
C LEU A 34 13.20 6.17 12.14
N THR A 35 13.33 6.02 10.83
CA THR A 35 14.65 5.93 10.16
C THR A 35 15.48 7.20 10.41
N ARG A 36 14.86 8.38 10.31
CA ARG A 36 15.53 9.68 10.57
C ARG A 36 15.94 9.86 12.02
N LEU A 37 15.19 9.28 12.96
CA LEU A 37 15.54 9.26 14.39
C LEU A 37 16.67 8.26 14.71
N GLY A 38 17.23 7.58 13.72
CA GLY A 38 18.30 6.59 13.91
C GLY A 38 17.81 5.28 14.54
N MET A 39 16.49 5.03 14.56
CA MET A 39 15.96 3.77 15.07
C MET A 39 16.38 2.60 14.18
N PRO A 40 16.63 1.40 14.73
CA PRO A 40 17.07 0.23 13.97
C PRO A 40 15.93 -0.38 13.14
N VAL A 41 15.47 0.37 12.14
CA VAL A 41 14.43 -0.09 11.20
C VAL A 41 15.07 -0.99 10.15
N PRO A 42 14.57 -2.22 9.90
CA PRO A 42 15.03 -3.04 8.78
C PRO A 42 14.93 -2.28 7.46
N ARG A 43 15.83 -2.58 6.51
CA ARG A 43 15.85 -1.91 5.20
C ARG A 43 14.51 -2.03 4.48
N TRP A 44 14.09 -0.97 3.83
CA TRP A 44 12.81 -0.93 3.13
C TRP A 44 12.82 0.09 1.98
N PHE A 45 11.88 -0.10 1.09
CA PHE A 45 11.48 0.89 0.11
C PHE A 45 9.95 0.91 -0.03
N VAL A 46 9.42 1.93 -0.68
CA VAL A 46 7.99 2.04 -0.96
C VAL A 46 7.75 2.15 -2.47
N LEU A 47 6.83 1.33 -2.97
CA LEU A 47 6.18 1.52 -4.25
C LEU A 47 5.12 2.61 -4.05
N THR A 48 5.35 3.78 -4.64
CA THR A 48 4.60 5.00 -4.35
C THR A 48 3.17 4.98 -4.88
N THR A 49 2.35 5.92 -4.41
CA THR A 49 1.01 6.15 -4.99
C THR A 49 1.04 6.44 -6.49
N GLY A 50 2.12 7.03 -7.02
CA GLY A 50 2.30 7.21 -8.46
C GLY A 50 2.46 5.89 -9.22
N ALA A 51 3.15 4.92 -8.63
CA ALA A 51 3.28 3.59 -9.21
C ALA A 51 1.96 2.81 -9.16
N THR A 52 1.26 2.83 -8.03
CA THR A 52 -0.04 2.14 -7.90
C THR A 52 -1.12 2.79 -8.76
N ASP A 53 -1.14 4.13 -8.87
CA ASP A 53 -2.03 4.85 -9.80
C ASP A 53 -1.77 4.46 -11.28
N ALA A 54 -0.52 4.18 -11.63
CA ALA A 54 -0.18 3.70 -12.97
C ALA A 54 -0.66 2.25 -13.20
N ILE A 55 -0.53 1.38 -12.19
CA ILE A 55 -1.06 0.00 -12.21
C ILE A 55 -2.59 0.01 -12.34
N LEU A 56 -3.27 0.87 -11.59
CA LEU A 56 -4.73 0.99 -11.56
C LEU A 56 -5.30 1.80 -12.73
N GLY A 57 -4.45 2.33 -13.61
CA GLY A 57 -4.86 3.12 -14.79
C GLY A 57 -5.98 2.50 -15.60
N PRO A 58 -5.91 1.19 -15.97
CA PRO A 58 -6.94 0.52 -16.76
C PRO A 58 -8.33 0.47 -16.12
N VAL A 59 -8.43 0.48 -14.78
CA VAL A 59 -9.70 0.38 -14.03
C VAL A 59 -10.09 1.69 -13.32
N ARG A 60 -9.51 2.80 -13.74
CA ARG A 60 -9.80 4.11 -13.11
C ARG A 60 -11.26 4.51 -13.21
N GLY A 61 -11.91 4.18 -14.32
CA GLY A 61 -13.34 4.42 -14.52
C GLY A 61 -14.20 3.65 -13.51
N GLU A 62 -13.92 2.37 -13.33
CA GLU A 62 -14.60 1.49 -12.37
C GLU A 62 -14.36 1.94 -10.92
N ILE A 63 -13.14 2.36 -10.58
CA ILE A 63 -12.82 2.91 -9.25
C ILE A 63 -13.66 4.18 -9.00
N ALA A 64 -13.76 5.08 -9.98
CA ALA A 64 -14.56 6.28 -9.86
C ALA A 64 -16.06 5.97 -9.77
N ALA A 65 -16.56 4.95 -10.47
CA ALA A 65 -17.94 4.48 -10.38
C ALA A 65 -18.22 3.88 -8.99
N LEU A 66 -17.37 2.97 -8.51
CA LEU A 66 -17.48 2.37 -7.18
C LEU A 66 -17.48 3.44 -6.07
N ALA A 67 -16.66 4.48 -6.20
CA ALA A 67 -16.60 5.57 -5.24
C ALA A 67 -17.87 6.40 -5.15
N ARG A 68 -18.70 6.41 -6.21
CA ARG A 68 -20.01 7.08 -6.26
C ARG A 68 -21.18 6.23 -5.78
N CYS A 69 -21.04 4.90 -5.79
CA CYS A 69 -22.12 4.00 -5.34
C CYS A 69 -22.47 4.29 -3.88
N VAL A 70 -23.75 4.43 -3.58
CA VAL A 70 -24.26 4.70 -2.22
C VAL A 70 -24.42 3.41 -1.43
N GLU A 71 -24.84 2.33 -2.10
CA GLU A 71 -25.15 1.06 -1.49
C GLU A 71 -24.20 -0.07 -1.95
N TRP A 72 -24.15 -1.14 -1.16
CA TRP A 72 -23.44 -2.35 -1.51
C TRP A 72 -24.38 -3.32 -2.21
N ASP A 73 -24.77 -2.97 -3.41
CA ASP A 73 -25.69 -3.70 -4.29
C ASP A 73 -24.93 -4.53 -5.34
N SER A 74 -25.67 -5.08 -6.29
CA SER A 74 -25.09 -5.87 -7.39
C SER A 74 -24.16 -5.03 -8.28
N GLU A 75 -24.47 -3.75 -8.49
CA GLU A 75 -23.68 -2.87 -9.33
C GLU A 75 -22.31 -2.56 -8.70
N SER A 76 -22.30 -2.15 -7.44
CA SER A 76 -21.07 -1.86 -6.70
C SER A 76 -20.18 -3.09 -6.51
N ARG A 77 -20.77 -4.27 -6.27
CA ARG A 77 -20.06 -5.56 -6.26
C ARG A 77 -19.46 -5.86 -7.63
N GLY A 78 -20.20 -5.57 -8.71
CA GLY A 78 -19.71 -5.71 -10.08
C GLY A 78 -18.48 -4.84 -10.38
N TYR A 79 -18.47 -3.58 -9.96
CA TYR A 79 -17.28 -2.72 -10.08
C TYR A 79 -16.10 -3.27 -9.27
N ALA A 80 -16.31 -3.61 -8.00
CA ALA A 80 -15.25 -4.16 -7.15
C ALA A 80 -14.66 -5.45 -7.73
N ALA A 81 -15.50 -6.36 -8.22
CA ALA A 81 -15.04 -7.61 -8.83
C ALA A 81 -14.20 -7.38 -10.09
N ARG A 82 -14.60 -6.46 -10.98
CA ARG A 82 -13.82 -6.10 -12.17
C ARG A 82 -12.49 -5.46 -11.83
N ILE A 83 -12.45 -4.56 -10.83
CA ILE A 83 -11.23 -3.93 -10.35
C ILE A 83 -10.27 -5.01 -9.82
N VAL A 84 -10.72 -5.88 -8.94
CA VAL A 84 -9.91 -6.97 -8.36
C VAL A 84 -9.40 -7.92 -9.46
N ALA A 85 -10.26 -8.34 -10.38
CA ALA A 85 -9.86 -9.19 -11.50
C ALA A 85 -8.78 -8.53 -12.37
N CYS A 86 -8.95 -7.25 -12.73
CA CYS A 86 -7.96 -6.52 -13.50
C CYS A 86 -6.63 -6.40 -12.75
N ILE A 87 -6.62 -6.05 -11.48
CA ILE A 87 -5.39 -5.96 -10.67
C ILE A 87 -4.63 -7.28 -10.70
N ARG A 88 -5.34 -8.41 -10.56
CA ARG A 88 -4.74 -9.75 -10.53
C ARG A 88 -4.18 -10.21 -11.86
N THR A 89 -4.85 -9.88 -12.96
CA THR A 89 -4.57 -10.47 -14.28
C THR A 89 -3.89 -9.53 -15.27
N SER A 90 -4.06 -8.20 -15.13
CA SER A 90 -3.50 -7.24 -16.08
C SER A 90 -1.97 -7.20 -16.04
N ARG A 91 -1.39 -6.94 -17.21
CA ARG A 91 0.03 -6.65 -17.32
C ARG A 91 0.30 -5.25 -16.74
N TRP A 92 1.24 -5.15 -15.82
CA TRP A 92 1.68 -3.87 -15.29
C TRP A 92 2.43 -3.05 -16.34
N PRO A 93 2.41 -1.71 -16.24
CA PRO A 93 3.31 -0.87 -17.03
C PRO A 93 4.75 -1.35 -16.86
N ALA A 94 5.44 -1.61 -17.97
CA ALA A 94 6.79 -2.19 -17.95
C ALA A 94 7.77 -1.37 -17.07
N ALA A 95 7.61 -0.04 -17.07
CA ALA A 95 8.42 0.86 -16.26
C ALA A 95 8.22 0.66 -14.75
N VAL A 96 6.97 0.43 -14.29
CA VAL A 96 6.67 0.16 -12.88
C VAL A 96 7.23 -1.18 -12.46
N ARG A 97 6.98 -2.22 -13.28
CA ARG A 97 7.50 -3.57 -13.03
C ARG A 97 9.03 -3.58 -12.95
N ALA A 98 9.70 -2.93 -13.91
CA ALA A 98 11.15 -2.83 -13.90
C ALA A 98 11.71 -2.07 -12.69
N ALA A 99 11.01 -1.01 -12.23
CA ALA A 99 11.39 -0.27 -11.03
C ALA A 99 11.25 -1.14 -9.77
N LEU A 100 10.16 -1.90 -9.64
CA LEU A 100 9.95 -2.83 -8.53
C LEU A 100 11.03 -3.90 -8.48
N LEU A 101 11.27 -4.61 -9.59
CA LEU A 101 12.24 -5.71 -9.64
C LEU A 101 13.66 -5.25 -9.31
N ARG A 102 14.10 -4.11 -9.85
CA ARG A 102 15.40 -3.51 -9.50
C ARG A 102 15.49 -3.15 -8.03
N ALA A 103 14.41 -2.60 -7.44
CA ALA A 103 14.42 -2.24 -6.03
C ALA A 103 14.45 -3.48 -5.12
N VAL A 104 13.75 -4.55 -5.48
CA VAL A 104 13.82 -5.84 -4.78
C VAL A 104 15.22 -6.43 -4.84
N GLU A 105 15.86 -6.42 -6.01
CA GLU A 105 17.24 -6.86 -6.19
C GLU A 105 18.22 -6.03 -5.34
N GLN A 106 18.07 -4.69 -5.33
CA GLN A 106 18.91 -3.78 -4.53
C GLN A 106 18.67 -3.92 -3.02
N LEU A 107 17.45 -4.26 -2.60
CA LEU A 107 17.16 -4.52 -1.19
C LEU A 107 18.02 -5.69 -0.71
N GLY A 108 18.20 -6.71 -1.53
CA GLY A 108 19.22 -7.74 -1.44
C GLY A 108 19.17 -8.58 -0.16
N GLY A 109 20.18 -9.44 0.02
CA GLY A 109 20.47 -10.02 1.34
C GLY A 109 19.82 -11.37 1.64
N GLY A 110 18.99 -11.91 0.75
CA GLY A 110 18.40 -13.26 0.94
C GLY A 110 17.45 -13.39 2.14
N ARG A 111 17.13 -12.27 2.80
CA ARG A 111 16.15 -12.25 3.89
C ARG A 111 14.72 -12.31 3.35
N PRO A 112 13.81 -12.98 4.05
CA PRO A 112 12.40 -12.89 3.74
C PRO A 112 11.90 -11.44 3.77
N LEU A 113 10.94 -11.13 2.93
CA LEU A 113 10.39 -9.79 2.77
C LEU A 113 8.95 -9.72 3.31
N ALA A 114 8.57 -8.53 3.76
CA ALA A 114 7.21 -8.16 4.07
C ALA A 114 6.69 -7.18 3.01
N VAL A 115 5.49 -7.40 2.50
CA VAL A 115 4.76 -6.50 1.61
C VAL A 115 3.53 -6.00 2.34
N ARG A 116 3.40 -4.68 2.51
CA ARG A 116 2.39 -4.06 3.37
C ARG A 116 1.75 -2.86 2.70
N SER A 117 0.44 -2.79 2.67
CA SER A 117 -0.28 -1.60 2.21
C SER A 117 -0.03 -0.40 3.14
N SER A 118 0.09 0.76 2.54
CA SER A 118 0.30 2.05 3.19
C SER A 118 -0.67 3.06 2.59
N ALA A 119 -1.85 3.21 3.21
CA ALA A 119 -2.85 4.15 2.74
C ALA A 119 -2.50 5.59 3.11
N VAL A 120 -2.83 6.53 2.24
CA VAL A 120 -2.61 7.96 2.50
C VAL A 120 -3.45 8.43 3.69
N GLU A 121 -4.66 7.89 3.81
CA GLU A 121 -5.67 8.25 4.80
C GLU A 121 -5.61 7.43 6.10
N GLU A 122 -4.64 6.51 6.26
CA GLU A 122 -4.64 5.47 7.31
C GLU A 122 -4.70 5.99 8.75
N ASP A 123 -4.11 7.15 9.03
CA ASP A 123 -4.08 7.78 10.35
C ASP A 123 -4.73 9.18 10.33
N GLY A 124 -5.72 9.38 9.46
CA GLY A 124 -6.45 10.64 9.39
C GLY A 124 -7.33 10.87 10.62
N ARG A 125 -7.64 12.14 10.93
CA ARG A 125 -8.60 12.52 12.00
C ARG A 125 -10.00 11.91 11.83
N SER A 126 -10.33 11.46 10.63
CA SER A 126 -11.62 10.85 10.28
C SER A 126 -11.72 9.36 10.57
N GLY A 127 -10.65 8.68 11.04
CA GLY A 127 -10.68 7.27 11.47
C GLY A 127 -9.49 6.44 11.04
N SER A 128 -9.35 5.29 11.69
CA SER A 128 -8.25 4.36 11.46
C SER A 128 -8.67 3.26 10.48
N TYR A 129 -7.90 3.06 9.43
CA TYR A 129 -7.99 1.88 8.56
C TYR A 129 -7.16 0.70 9.11
N ALA A 130 -6.86 0.69 10.42
CA ALA A 130 -6.10 -0.39 11.05
C ALA A 130 -6.78 -1.74 10.82
N GLY A 131 -6.02 -2.73 10.38
CA GLY A 131 -6.53 -4.08 10.10
C GLY A 131 -7.36 -4.23 8.82
N MET A 132 -7.69 -3.13 8.12
CA MET A 132 -8.49 -3.18 6.90
C MET A 132 -7.68 -3.63 5.67
N PHE A 133 -6.40 -3.35 5.65
CA PHE A 133 -5.51 -3.64 4.54
C PHE A 133 -4.59 -4.83 4.84
N GLU A 134 -4.26 -5.57 3.79
CA GLU A 134 -3.45 -6.78 3.93
C GLU A 134 -1.96 -6.49 4.07
N SER A 135 -1.29 -7.44 4.76
CA SER A 135 0.15 -7.58 4.80
C SER A 135 0.52 -9.03 4.48
N ARG A 136 1.54 -9.22 3.66
CA ARG A 136 2.11 -10.52 3.31
C ARG A 136 3.52 -10.57 3.89
N LEU A 137 3.81 -11.58 4.69
CA LEU A 137 5.05 -11.70 5.45
C LEU A 137 5.82 -12.94 5.05
N GLY A 138 7.13 -12.93 5.25
CA GLY A 138 7.98 -14.10 5.03
C GLY A 138 8.17 -14.46 3.55
N LEU A 139 8.08 -13.49 2.65
CA LEU A 139 8.09 -13.73 1.20
C LEU A 139 9.49 -13.83 0.64
N PRO A 140 9.77 -14.77 -0.27
CA PRO A 140 10.97 -14.71 -1.10
C PRO A 140 10.87 -13.56 -2.13
N PRO A 141 12.01 -13.08 -2.67
CA PRO A 141 12.03 -11.94 -3.60
C PRO A 141 11.15 -12.09 -4.84
N ASP A 142 11.04 -13.28 -5.40
CA ASP A 142 10.25 -13.62 -6.59
C ASP A 142 8.73 -13.58 -6.35
N ALA A 143 8.29 -13.71 -5.09
CA ALA A 143 6.88 -13.62 -4.71
C ALA A 143 6.38 -12.16 -4.50
N VAL A 144 7.28 -11.17 -4.49
CA VAL A 144 6.93 -9.77 -4.14
C VAL A 144 5.93 -9.17 -5.13
N GLU A 145 6.08 -9.38 -6.44
CA GLU A 145 5.14 -8.84 -7.43
C GLU A 145 3.71 -9.38 -7.21
N ALA A 146 3.57 -10.67 -6.97
CA ALA A 146 2.27 -11.29 -6.67
C ALA A 146 1.68 -10.74 -5.36
N ALA A 147 2.50 -10.59 -4.33
CA ALA A 147 2.07 -10.03 -3.04
C ALA A 147 1.60 -8.57 -3.16
N VAL A 148 2.27 -7.75 -3.98
CA VAL A 148 1.83 -6.37 -4.26
C VAL A 148 0.46 -6.37 -4.94
N ARG A 149 0.21 -7.28 -5.90
CA ARG A 149 -1.11 -7.43 -6.54
C ARG A 149 -2.20 -7.73 -5.51
N GLU A 150 -1.96 -8.68 -4.63
CA GLU A 150 -2.93 -9.05 -3.61
C GLU A 150 -3.17 -7.92 -2.59
N CYS A 151 -2.12 -7.21 -2.16
CA CYS A 151 -2.26 -6.04 -1.29
C CYS A 151 -3.08 -4.92 -1.95
N LEU A 152 -2.91 -4.68 -3.26
CA LEU A 152 -3.71 -3.71 -4.01
C LEU A 152 -5.17 -4.19 -4.16
N ALA A 153 -5.38 -5.45 -4.51
CA ALA A 153 -6.71 -6.04 -4.66
C ALA A 153 -7.51 -5.99 -3.35
N ALA A 154 -6.85 -6.24 -2.22
CA ALA A 154 -7.45 -6.17 -0.89
C ALA A 154 -8.02 -4.78 -0.55
N GLY A 155 -7.47 -3.71 -1.15
CA GLY A 155 -8.01 -2.34 -1.03
C GLY A 155 -9.40 -2.16 -1.63
N PHE A 156 -9.88 -3.11 -2.44
CA PHE A 156 -11.20 -3.13 -3.06
C PHE A 156 -12.07 -4.27 -2.56
N ALA A 157 -11.66 -4.96 -1.50
CA ALA A 157 -12.44 -6.02 -0.87
C ALA A 157 -13.71 -5.46 -0.22
N GLU A 158 -14.77 -6.30 -0.13
CA GLU A 158 -16.07 -5.94 0.44
C GLU A 158 -15.95 -5.25 1.81
N ARG A 159 -15.10 -5.78 2.69
CA ARG A 159 -14.86 -5.20 4.02
C ARG A 159 -14.40 -3.73 3.97
N VAL A 160 -13.57 -3.36 2.99
CA VAL A 160 -13.08 -1.98 2.83
C VAL A 160 -14.20 -1.08 2.30
N VAL A 161 -14.99 -1.59 1.37
CA VAL A 161 -16.15 -0.87 0.81
C VAL A 161 -17.20 -0.64 1.90
N ALA A 162 -17.56 -1.68 2.66
CA ALA A 162 -18.54 -1.60 3.75
C ALA A 162 -18.08 -0.58 4.82
N TYR A 163 -16.83 -0.69 5.28
CA TYR A 163 -16.25 0.22 6.26
C TYR A 163 -16.34 1.70 5.83
N ARG A 164 -15.97 1.98 4.56
CA ARG A 164 -16.06 3.35 4.02
C ARG A 164 -17.49 3.90 4.05
N ARG A 165 -18.46 3.06 3.75
CA ARG A 165 -19.89 3.42 3.75
C ARG A 165 -20.43 3.68 5.12
N GLU A 166 -20.14 2.82 6.09
CA GLU A 166 -20.51 3.02 7.50
C GLU A 166 -20.01 4.37 8.03
N ARG A 167 -18.86 4.83 7.50
CA ARG A 167 -18.30 6.13 7.85
C ARG A 167 -18.82 7.30 7.02
N GLY A 168 -19.72 7.05 6.08
CA GLY A 168 -20.20 8.07 5.15
C GLY A 168 -19.13 8.61 4.20
N GLU A 169 -18.02 7.90 4.03
CA GLU A 169 -16.93 8.30 3.15
C GLU A 169 -17.35 8.12 1.68
N ARG A 170 -17.60 9.23 1.03
CA ARG A 170 -17.93 9.31 -0.40
C ARG A 170 -16.82 10.03 -1.16
N GLY A 171 -16.71 9.79 -2.46
CA GLY A 171 -15.75 10.48 -3.32
C GLY A 171 -14.50 9.64 -3.60
N ALA A 172 -13.32 10.26 -3.62
CA ALA A 172 -12.10 9.59 -4.07
C ALA A 172 -11.79 8.32 -3.26
N TRP A 173 -11.39 7.24 -3.97
CA TRP A 173 -10.94 6.00 -3.34
C TRP A 173 -9.59 6.23 -2.64
N PRO A 174 -9.34 5.59 -1.48
CA PRO A 174 -8.05 5.72 -0.79
C PRO A 174 -6.88 5.39 -1.70
N ARG A 175 -5.91 6.27 -1.74
CA ARG A 175 -4.68 6.03 -2.49
C ARG A 175 -3.76 5.16 -1.66
N LEU A 176 -3.31 4.07 -2.26
CA LEU A 176 -2.42 3.10 -1.62
C LEU A 176 -1.00 3.24 -2.17
N ALA A 177 -0.03 3.29 -1.29
CA ALA A 177 1.35 2.93 -1.55
C ALA A 177 1.62 1.55 -0.97
N ILE A 178 2.70 0.89 -1.38
CA ILE A 178 3.06 -0.43 -0.86
C ILE A 178 4.48 -0.38 -0.31
N VAL A 179 4.64 -0.71 0.96
CA VAL A 179 5.94 -0.88 1.60
C VAL A 179 6.46 -2.28 1.35
N ILE A 180 7.71 -2.39 0.91
CA ILE A 180 8.47 -3.63 0.82
C ILE A 180 9.63 -3.51 1.80
N GLN A 181 9.72 -4.42 2.77
CA GLN A 181 10.64 -4.33 3.90
C GLN A 181 11.28 -5.68 4.20
N GLU A 182 12.56 -5.70 4.55
CA GLU A 182 13.21 -6.90 5.08
C GLU A 182 12.55 -7.33 6.40
N MET A 183 12.37 -8.63 6.59
CA MET A 183 11.91 -9.17 7.87
C MET A 183 13.04 -9.12 8.89
N ALA A 184 12.72 -8.62 10.09
CA ALA A 184 13.64 -8.73 11.22
C ALA A 184 13.71 -10.18 11.70
N THR A 185 14.91 -10.67 11.99
CA THR A 185 15.08 -11.93 12.72
C THR A 185 14.86 -11.64 14.20
N THR A 186 13.68 -11.98 14.71
CA THR A 186 13.28 -11.68 16.10
C THR A 186 13.08 -12.96 16.90
N ARG A 187 13.48 -12.95 18.17
CA ARG A 187 13.15 -14.00 19.15
C ARG A 187 11.84 -13.70 19.87
N VAL A 188 11.51 -12.42 19.99
CA VAL A 188 10.31 -11.93 20.66
C VAL A 188 9.77 -10.75 19.87
N ALA A 189 8.45 -10.63 19.79
CA ALA A 189 7.76 -9.49 19.21
C ALA A 189 6.67 -9.00 20.18
N GLY A 190 6.36 -7.71 20.13
CA GLY A 190 5.34 -7.13 21.02
C GLY A 190 4.84 -5.80 20.47
N VAL A 191 3.84 -5.26 21.15
CA VAL A 191 3.27 -3.93 20.92
C VAL A 191 3.38 -3.14 22.21
N ALA A 192 3.86 -1.90 22.14
CA ALA A 192 3.86 -0.96 23.23
C ALA A 192 2.87 0.16 22.95
N PHE A 193 2.13 0.55 23.96
CA PHE A 193 1.21 1.69 23.91
C PHE A 193 1.74 2.79 24.82
N SER A 194 1.63 4.05 24.41
CA SER A 194 1.98 5.22 25.24
C SER A 194 0.91 5.57 26.26
N ALA A 195 -0.30 5.02 26.09
CA ALA A 195 -1.41 5.12 27.02
C ALA A 195 -2.19 3.80 27.03
N ASP A 196 -3.01 3.56 28.04
CA ASP A 196 -3.90 2.39 28.07
C ASP A 196 -4.93 2.51 26.92
N PRO A 197 -4.97 1.58 25.94
CA PRO A 197 -5.89 1.67 24.82
C PRO A 197 -7.37 1.54 25.23
N ARG A 198 -7.68 1.16 26.48
CA ARG A 198 -9.04 0.99 27.01
C ARG A 198 -9.52 2.19 27.79
N THR A 199 -8.61 2.96 28.39
CA THR A 199 -8.97 4.08 29.28
C THR A 199 -8.47 5.44 28.79
N GLY A 200 -7.58 5.48 27.81
CA GLY A 200 -6.98 6.69 27.24
C GLY A 200 -5.71 7.14 27.90
#